data_d43f02e9bd5a9339ef993fcbaba31f6e
#
_entry.id   d43f02e9bd5a9339ef993fcbaba31f6e
#
_cell.length_a   1.000
_cell.length_b   1.000
_cell.length_c   1.000
_cell.angle_alpha   90.00
_cell.angle_beta   90.00
_cell.angle_gamma   90.00
#
_symmetry.space_group_name_H-M   'P 1'
#
loop_
_entity.id
_entity.type
_entity.pdbx_description
1 polymer ?
#
loop_
_entity_poly.entity_id
_entity_poly.type
_entity_poly.pdbx_seq_one_letter_code
_entity_poly.pdbx_strand_id
1 'polypeptide(L)'
;MKNDEYWQERVRKQQEIDYKENQATLKKELHKVYAKATEVLQSDILRTYAKVEQDKMDGKPAQINDFYRTARYWQMLERMNELMAELGEAQTNITLPALVELYEKSMATITKEAPKSLVKQAFLVPSAVDAKQAVAQAWAMDGKDFSSRVWEDKSLLRETLKRELENNIINQRGPWEIAKRVMDCTECSERNALRLARTEGAHAQIMGAQRRYKELGFLHGKFIPAPDCCDKCQKAGGEIFPIEQACRVL
;
A
#
# COMPACT_ATOMS: atom_id res chain seq x y z
N MET A 1 9.08 -5.36 -38.72
CA MET A 1 8.71 -4.49 -37.57
C MET A 1 9.31 -3.11 -37.83
N LYS A 2 8.47 -2.06 -37.79
CA LYS A 2 8.97 -0.68 -37.88
C LYS A 2 9.80 -0.41 -36.62
N ASN A 3 10.86 0.37 -36.74
CA ASN A 3 11.82 0.65 -35.66
C ASN A 3 11.12 1.19 -34.39
N ASP A 4 10.01 1.91 -34.56
CA ASP A 4 9.21 2.51 -33.47
C ASP A 4 8.42 1.48 -32.64
N GLU A 5 7.98 0.38 -33.23
CA GLU A 5 7.30 -0.70 -32.52
C GLU A 5 8.27 -1.53 -31.67
N TYR A 6 9.53 -1.63 -32.12
CA TYR A 6 10.56 -2.43 -31.45
C TYR A 6 10.99 -1.82 -30.12
N TRP A 7 11.30 -0.51 -30.06
CA TRP A 7 11.73 0.11 -28.81
C TRP A 7 10.57 0.25 -27.79
N GLN A 8 9.34 0.48 -28.27
CA GLN A 8 8.16 0.53 -27.39
C GLN A 8 7.91 -0.82 -26.70
N GLU A 9 8.05 -1.92 -27.42
CA GLU A 9 7.94 -3.27 -26.85
C GLU A 9 9.01 -3.55 -25.78
N ARG A 10 10.23 -3.07 -25.98
CA ARG A 10 11.31 -3.19 -24.99
C ARG A 10 11.02 -2.38 -23.73
N VAL A 11 10.54 -1.15 -23.87
CA VAL A 11 10.10 -0.32 -22.74
C VAL A 11 9.01 -1.05 -21.96
N ARG A 12 7.98 -1.54 -22.64
CA ARG A 12 6.87 -2.25 -22.00
C ARG A 12 7.35 -3.47 -21.23
N LYS A 13 8.19 -4.31 -21.82
CA LYS A 13 8.73 -5.51 -21.15
C LYS A 13 9.56 -5.16 -19.93
N GLN A 14 10.42 -4.17 -20.02
CA GLN A 14 11.25 -3.76 -18.89
C GLN A 14 10.39 -3.18 -17.75
N GLN A 15 9.42 -2.33 -18.07
CA GLN A 15 8.50 -1.78 -17.08
C GLN A 15 7.68 -2.88 -16.38
N GLU A 16 7.26 -3.92 -17.10
CA GLU A 16 6.58 -5.06 -16.52
C GLU A 16 7.47 -5.85 -15.54
N ILE A 17 8.74 -6.04 -15.88
CA ILE A 17 9.73 -6.68 -15.01
C ILE A 17 9.94 -5.84 -13.76
N ASP A 18 10.26 -4.55 -13.91
CA ASP A 18 10.50 -3.62 -12.81
C ASP A 18 9.31 -3.57 -11.84
N TYR A 19 8.09 -3.54 -12.38
CA TYR A 19 6.87 -3.58 -11.58
C TYR A 19 6.70 -4.88 -10.80
N LYS A 20 6.88 -6.03 -11.44
CA LYS A 20 6.76 -7.35 -10.80
C LYS A 20 7.77 -7.54 -9.68
N GLU A 21 9.02 -7.15 -9.90
CA GLU A 21 10.09 -7.22 -8.89
C GLU A 21 9.78 -6.32 -7.68
N ASN A 22 9.37 -5.08 -7.95
CA ASN A 22 8.97 -4.13 -6.92
C ASN A 22 7.79 -4.67 -6.08
N GLN A 23 6.74 -5.18 -6.72
CA GLN A 23 5.58 -5.75 -6.04
C GLN A 23 5.92 -7.01 -5.22
N ALA A 24 6.82 -7.85 -5.71
CA ALA A 24 7.29 -9.02 -4.96
C ALA A 24 8.05 -8.61 -3.69
N THR A 25 8.90 -7.60 -3.78
CA THR A 25 9.64 -7.03 -2.65
C THR A 25 8.67 -6.40 -1.63
N LEU A 26 7.76 -5.55 -2.09
CA LEU A 26 6.74 -4.91 -1.23
C LEU A 26 5.89 -5.95 -0.50
N LYS A 27 5.43 -6.98 -1.20
CA LYS A 27 4.65 -8.07 -0.59
C LYS A 27 5.42 -8.73 0.55
N LYS A 28 6.70 -9.04 0.35
CA LYS A 28 7.55 -9.69 1.36
C LYS A 28 7.77 -8.80 2.57
N GLU A 29 8.09 -7.53 2.36
CA GLU A 29 8.41 -6.62 3.46
C GLU A 29 7.14 -6.21 4.24
N LEU A 30 6.02 -5.94 3.56
CA LEU A 30 4.74 -5.66 4.22
C LEU A 30 4.27 -6.87 5.04
N HIS A 31 4.34 -8.08 4.48
CA HIS A 31 3.97 -9.30 5.21
C HIS A 31 4.75 -9.45 6.53
N LYS A 32 6.06 -9.19 6.54
CA LYS A 32 6.87 -9.25 7.76
C LYS A 32 6.38 -8.28 8.84
N VAL A 33 6.05 -7.06 8.45
CA VAL A 33 5.60 -6.03 9.39
C VAL A 33 4.22 -6.37 9.96
N TYR A 34 3.30 -6.82 9.11
CA TYR A 34 1.96 -7.23 9.54
C TYR A 34 1.98 -8.49 10.40
N ALA A 35 2.79 -9.49 10.04
CA ALA A 35 2.97 -10.70 10.86
C ALA A 35 3.50 -10.37 12.25
N LYS A 36 4.51 -9.49 12.34
CA LYS A 36 5.03 -9.01 13.64
C LYS A 36 3.97 -8.27 14.45
N ALA A 37 3.22 -7.36 13.84
CA ALA A 37 2.16 -6.63 14.53
C ALA A 37 1.07 -7.58 15.05
N THR A 38 0.70 -8.59 14.25
CA THR A 38 -0.27 -9.63 14.65
C THR A 38 0.23 -10.43 15.85
N GLU A 39 1.47 -10.88 15.82
CA GLU A 39 2.10 -11.64 16.91
C GLU A 39 2.12 -10.83 18.23
N VAL A 40 2.49 -9.55 18.16
CA VAL A 40 2.50 -8.67 19.33
C VAL A 40 1.09 -8.49 19.89
N LEU A 41 0.11 -8.19 19.05
CA LEU A 41 -1.30 -8.03 19.46
C LEU A 41 -1.85 -9.30 20.12
N GLN A 42 -1.59 -10.46 19.51
CA GLN A 42 -2.03 -11.75 20.07
C GLN A 42 -1.37 -12.02 21.43
N SER A 43 -0.07 -11.79 21.54
CA SER A 43 0.68 -11.98 22.78
C SER A 43 0.16 -11.07 23.90
N ASP A 44 -0.11 -9.80 23.61
CA ASP A 44 -0.62 -8.83 24.59
C ASP A 44 -2.03 -9.20 25.07
N ILE A 45 -2.89 -9.66 24.16
CA ILE A 45 -4.23 -10.16 24.49
C ILE A 45 -4.14 -11.40 25.39
N LEU A 46 -3.38 -12.42 24.99
CA LEU A 46 -3.24 -13.66 25.76
C LEU A 46 -2.67 -13.37 27.16
N ARG A 47 -1.67 -12.50 27.27
CA ARG A 47 -1.08 -12.09 28.56
C ARG A 47 -2.09 -11.38 29.44
N THR A 48 -2.91 -10.51 28.86
CA THR A 48 -3.95 -9.78 29.60
C THR A 48 -5.01 -10.73 30.15
N TYR A 49 -5.45 -11.71 29.35
CA TYR A 49 -6.40 -12.72 29.80
C TYR A 49 -5.83 -13.66 30.86
N ALA A 50 -4.59 -14.11 30.72
CA ALA A 50 -3.93 -14.94 31.75
C ALA A 50 -3.88 -14.22 33.11
N LYS A 51 -3.62 -12.91 33.13
CA LYS A 51 -3.67 -12.11 34.37
C LYS A 51 -5.08 -12.01 34.97
N VAL A 52 -6.12 -11.91 34.13
CA VAL A 52 -7.51 -11.90 34.62
C VAL A 52 -7.88 -13.26 35.23
N GLU A 53 -7.47 -14.36 34.63
CA GLU A 53 -7.70 -15.71 35.18
C GLU A 53 -6.94 -15.92 36.50
N GLN A 54 -5.70 -15.45 36.59
CA GLN A 54 -4.92 -15.51 37.85
C GLN A 54 -5.60 -14.72 38.95
N ASP A 55 -6.11 -13.51 38.69
CA ASP A 55 -6.82 -12.70 39.70
C ASP A 55 -8.11 -13.40 40.19
N LYS A 56 -8.80 -14.14 39.31
CA LYS A 56 -9.95 -14.99 39.73
C LYS A 56 -9.53 -16.10 40.66
N MET A 57 -8.41 -16.77 40.37
CA MET A 57 -7.87 -17.85 41.23
C MET A 57 -7.42 -17.30 42.61
N ASP A 58 -6.90 -16.08 42.62
CA ASP A 58 -6.48 -15.37 43.85
C ASP A 58 -7.65 -14.81 44.67
N GLY A 59 -8.91 -15.13 44.28
CA GLY A 59 -10.11 -14.65 44.97
C GLY A 59 -10.40 -13.15 44.84
N LYS A 60 -9.75 -12.45 43.91
CA LYS A 60 -10.03 -11.08 43.61
C LYS A 60 -11.29 -10.97 42.77
N PRO A 61 -12.13 -9.93 42.98
CA PRO A 61 -13.33 -9.73 42.17
C PRO A 61 -12.93 -9.47 40.70
N ALA A 62 -12.98 -10.51 39.90
CA ALA A 62 -12.63 -10.46 38.47
C ALA A 62 -13.86 -10.82 37.64
N GLN A 63 -14.89 -10.01 37.69
CA GLN A 63 -15.98 -10.11 36.72
C GLN A 63 -15.56 -9.44 35.42
N ILE A 64 -15.98 -10.02 34.30
CA ILE A 64 -15.69 -9.49 32.97
C ILE A 64 -16.18 -8.04 32.81
N ASN A 65 -17.29 -7.69 33.47
CA ASN A 65 -17.77 -6.30 33.53
C ASN A 65 -16.81 -5.33 34.25
N ASP A 66 -15.96 -5.84 35.13
CA ASP A 66 -14.93 -5.04 35.79
C ASP A 66 -13.71 -4.81 34.88
N PHE A 67 -13.54 -5.61 33.81
CA PHE A 67 -12.47 -5.44 32.85
C PHE A 67 -12.51 -4.06 32.16
N TYR A 68 -13.71 -3.58 31.79
CA TYR A 68 -13.89 -2.23 31.25
C TYR A 68 -13.58 -1.10 32.24
N ARG A 69 -13.71 -1.37 33.53
CA ARG A 69 -13.39 -0.42 34.60
C ARG A 69 -11.94 -0.49 35.04
N THR A 70 -11.19 -1.49 34.55
CA THR A 70 -9.79 -1.68 34.94
C THR A 70 -8.84 -0.89 34.08
N ALA A 71 -7.74 -0.45 34.67
CA ALA A 71 -6.62 0.16 33.94
C ALA A 71 -6.10 -0.71 32.79
N ARG A 72 -6.30 -2.04 32.85
CA ARG A 72 -5.83 -3.02 31.85
C ARG A 72 -6.51 -2.89 30.49
N TYR A 73 -7.82 -2.62 30.47
CA TYR A 73 -8.54 -2.38 29.22
C TYR A 73 -7.99 -1.13 28.50
N TRP A 74 -7.83 -0.05 29.26
CA TRP A 74 -7.28 1.19 28.73
C TRP A 74 -5.83 1.05 28.27
N GLN A 75 -5.00 0.33 29.04
CA GLN A 75 -3.62 0.01 28.64
C GLN A 75 -3.57 -0.80 27.35
N MET A 76 -4.50 -1.75 27.15
CA MET A 76 -4.56 -2.53 25.92
C MET A 76 -5.00 -1.67 24.73
N LEU A 77 -5.96 -0.77 24.88
CA LEU A 77 -6.35 0.17 23.82
C LEU A 77 -5.21 1.13 23.48
N GLU A 78 -4.49 1.62 24.47
CA GLU A 78 -3.31 2.48 24.26
C GLU A 78 -2.22 1.73 23.49
N ARG A 79 -1.93 0.49 23.87
CA ARG A 79 -0.97 -0.35 23.15
C ARG A 79 -1.41 -0.65 21.73
N MET A 80 -2.70 -0.86 21.49
CA MET A 80 -3.23 -0.99 20.13
C MET A 80 -3.03 0.30 19.32
N ASN A 81 -3.23 1.48 19.91
CA ASN A 81 -2.97 2.76 19.24
C ASN A 81 -1.50 2.91 18.84
N GLU A 82 -0.57 2.60 19.76
CA GLU A 82 0.86 2.62 19.49
C GLU A 82 1.23 1.69 18.32
N LEU A 83 0.74 0.44 18.36
CA LEU A 83 1.00 -0.54 17.30
C LEU A 83 0.41 -0.13 15.96
N MET A 84 -0.74 0.53 15.92
CA MET A 84 -1.31 1.06 14.68
C MET A 84 -0.46 2.20 14.12
N ALA A 85 0.08 3.06 14.99
CA ALA A 85 1.00 4.11 14.57
C ALA A 85 2.29 3.51 14.02
N GLU A 86 2.93 2.59 14.75
CA GLU A 86 4.14 1.87 14.30
C GLU A 86 3.91 1.17 12.95
N LEU A 87 2.77 0.51 12.78
CA LEU A 87 2.41 -0.21 11.55
C LEU A 87 2.18 0.75 10.37
N GLY A 88 1.52 1.88 10.59
CA GLY A 88 1.30 2.92 9.58
C GLY A 88 2.60 3.55 9.12
N GLU A 89 3.49 3.89 10.04
CA GLU A 89 4.83 4.41 9.75
C GLU A 89 5.68 3.38 8.99
N ALA A 90 5.70 2.13 9.45
CA ALA A 90 6.45 1.06 8.79
C ALA A 90 5.93 0.82 7.37
N GLN A 91 4.62 0.78 7.17
CA GLN A 91 4.02 0.66 5.84
C GLN A 91 4.42 1.81 4.93
N THR A 92 4.40 3.04 5.43
CA THR A 92 4.79 4.23 4.68
C THR A 92 6.27 4.20 4.32
N ASN A 93 7.13 3.86 5.28
CA ASN A 93 8.59 3.80 5.11
C ASN A 93 9.03 2.68 4.15
N ILE A 94 8.25 1.62 4.00
CA ILE A 94 8.50 0.55 3.03
C ILE A 94 7.96 0.95 1.64
N THR A 95 6.74 1.46 1.59
CA THR A 95 6.04 1.63 0.30
C THR A 95 6.50 2.88 -0.43
N LEU A 96 6.63 4.02 0.24
CA LEU A 96 6.97 5.28 -0.43
C LEU A 96 8.31 5.25 -1.19
N PRO A 97 9.42 4.73 -0.63
CA PRO A 97 10.65 4.56 -1.41
C PRO A 97 10.50 3.64 -2.62
N ALA A 98 9.71 2.58 -2.50
CA ALA A 98 9.45 1.65 -3.59
C ALA A 98 8.64 2.29 -4.74
N LEU A 99 7.71 3.20 -4.41
CA LEU A 99 6.98 3.99 -5.41
C LEU A 99 7.91 4.98 -6.14
N VAL A 100 8.80 5.65 -5.39
CA VAL A 100 9.81 6.55 -5.97
C VAL A 100 10.74 5.78 -6.91
N GLU A 101 11.19 4.59 -6.50
CA GLU A 101 12.03 3.73 -7.33
C GLU A 101 11.34 3.33 -8.65
N LEU A 102 10.05 2.97 -8.61
CA LEU A 102 9.27 2.66 -9.82
C LEU A 102 9.15 3.86 -10.76
N TYR A 103 8.91 5.04 -10.21
CA TYR A 103 8.86 6.28 -10.97
C TYR A 103 10.20 6.54 -11.70
N GLU A 104 11.32 6.47 -10.97
CA GLU A 104 12.66 6.70 -11.50
C GLU A 104 13.09 5.64 -12.51
N LYS A 105 12.82 4.36 -12.23
CA LYS A 105 13.08 3.24 -13.16
C LYS A 105 12.30 3.41 -14.46
N SER A 106 11.04 3.82 -14.38
CA SER A 106 10.21 4.08 -15.56
C SER A 106 10.82 5.16 -16.46
N MET A 107 11.26 6.27 -15.87
CA MET A 107 11.96 7.33 -16.60
C MET A 107 13.29 6.85 -17.23
N ALA A 108 14.08 6.13 -16.45
CA ALA A 108 15.39 5.60 -16.91
C ALA A 108 15.22 4.62 -18.07
N THR A 109 14.24 3.71 -17.99
CA THR A 109 13.92 2.73 -19.03
C THR A 109 13.55 3.42 -20.34
N ILE A 110 12.69 4.43 -20.31
CA ILE A 110 12.32 5.20 -21.50
C ILE A 110 13.54 5.93 -22.07
N THR A 111 14.36 6.52 -21.22
CA THR A 111 15.60 7.20 -21.66
C THR A 111 16.56 6.24 -22.38
N LYS A 112 16.72 5.03 -21.85
CA LYS A 112 17.61 4.02 -22.41
C LYS A 112 17.14 3.48 -23.75
N GLU A 113 15.84 3.24 -23.89
CA GLU A 113 15.26 2.56 -25.04
C GLU A 113 14.78 3.54 -26.14
N ALA A 114 14.58 4.83 -25.82
CA ALA A 114 14.13 5.83 -26.78
C ALA A 114 15.22 6.09 -27.86
N PRO A 115 14.81 6.49 -29.08
CA PRO A 115 15.72 6.87 -30.14
C PRO A 115 16.72 7.95 -29.68
N LYS A 116 18.01 7.74 -29.94
CA LYS A 116 19.10 8.67 -29.51
C LYS A 116 18.90 10.11 -30.00
N SER A 117 18.26 10.28 -31.16
CA SER A 117 17.94 11.61 -31.70
C SER A 117 16.99 12.42 -30.79
N LEU A 118 16.08 11.75 -30.08
CA LEU A 118 15.16 12.37 -29.14
C LEU A 118 15.83 12.64 -27.77
N VAL A 119 16.68 11.72 -27.32
CA VAL A 119 17.35 11.82 -26.02
C VAL A 119 18.33 12.98 -25.94
N LYS A 120 18.97 13.37 -27.06
CA LYS A 120 19.93 14.49 -27.10
C LYS A 120 19.32 15.84 -26.74
N GLN A 121 18.01 16.00 -26.79
CA GLN A 121 17.30 17.24 -26.49
C GLN A 121 16.83 17.33 -25.02
N ALA A 122 16.87 16.25 -24.26
CA ALA A 122 16.31 16.17 -22.92
C ALA A 122 17.42 16.07 -21.85
N PHE A 123 17.89 17.20 -21.37
CA PHE A 123 19.01 17.29 -20.41
C PHE A 123 18.62 17.20 -18.92
N LEU A 124 17.35 17.01 -18.58
CA LEU A 124 16.91 17.01 -17.19
C LEU A 124 16.78 15.58 -16.65
N VAL A 125 17.70 15.21 -15.76
CA VAL A 125 17.48 14.09 -14.83
C VAL A 125 16.66 14.66 -13.67
N PRO A 126 15.46 14.10 -13.36
CA PRO A 126 14.68 14.60 -12.22
C PRO A 126 15.48 14.42 -10.93
N SER A 127 15.42 15.41 -10.06
CA SER A 127 15.97 15.21 -8.73
C SER A 127 15.13 14.19 -7.95
N ALA A 128 15.72 13.47 -7.02
CA ALA A 128 14.99 12.55 -6.13
C ALA A 128 13.89 13.28 -5.32
N VAL A 129 14.05 14.60 -5.12
CA VAL A 129 13.04 15.47 -4.48
C VAL A 129 11.79 15.56 -5.36
N ASP A 130 11.95 15.75 -6.67
CA ASP A 130 10.82 15.83 -7.61
C ASP A 130 10.04 14.51 -7.70
N ALA A 131 10.74 13.37 -7.67
CA ALA A 131 10.11 12.06 -7.68
C ALA A 131 9.26 11.83 -6.42
N LYS A 132 9.79 12.18 -5.24
CA LYS A 132 9.06 12.12 -3.97
C LYS A 132 7.81 13.00 -3.97
N GLN A 133 7.92 14.23 -4.43
CA GLN A 133 6.78 15.13 -4.53
C GLN A 133 5.72 14.60 -5.48
N ALA A 134 6.13 14.10 -6.65
CA ALA A 134 5.21 13.55 -7.65
C ALA A 134 4.40 12.38 -7.08
N VAL A 135 5.08 11.44 -6.42
CA VAL A 135 4.45 10.24 -5.84
C VAL A 135 3.58 10.55 -4.62
N ALA A 136 3.90 11.62 -3.87
CA ALA A 136 3.14 12.02 -2.68
C ALA A 136 1.87 12.82 -2.99
N GLN A 137 1.67 13.28 -4.23
CA GLN A 137 0.50 14.07 -4.59
C GLN A 137 -0.77 13.21 -4.68
N ALA A 138 -1.89 13.80 -4.25
CA ALA A 138 -3.21 13.21 -4.48
C ALA A 138 -3.54 13.21 -5.98
N TRP A 139 -3.83 12.05 -6.54
CA TRP A 139 -4.11 11.88 -7.97
C TRP A 139 -5.51 11.35 -8.26
N ALA A 140 -6.10 10.62 -7.32
CA ALA A 140 -7.43 10.05 -7.49
C ALA A 140 -8.53 11.09 -7.21
N MET A 141 -9.73 10.83 -7.74
CA MET A 141 -10.88 11.76 -7.66
C MET A 141 -11.34 12.05 -6.22
N ASP A 142 -10.99 11.21 -5.26
CA ASP A 142 -11.32 11.41 -3.85
C ASP A 142 -10.40 12.42 -3.14
N GLY A 143 -9.39 12.94 -3.83
CA GLY A 143 -8.46 13.96 -3.32
C GLY A 143 -7.50 13.47 -2.24
N LYS A 144 -7.42 12.16 -1.99
CA LYS A 144 -6.56 11.59 -0.96
C LYS A 144 -5.20 11.21 -1.54
N ASP A 145 -4.16 11.51 -0.79
CA ASP A 145 -2.80 11.04 -1.06
C ASP A 145 -2.56 9.64 -0.47
N PHE A 146 -1.41 9.05 -0.81
CA PHE A 146 -0.99 7.75 -0.30
C PHE A 146 -0.99 7.68 1.24
N SER A 147 -0.43 8.70 1.90
CA SER A 147 -0.33 8.75 3.36
C SER A 147 -1.71 8.75 4.02
N SER A 148 -2.62 9.58 3.55
CA SER A 148 -4.01 9.64 4.05
C SER A 148 -4.70 8.27 3.97
N ARG A 149 -4.51 7.53 2.87
CA ARG A 149 -5.07 6.19 2.68
C ARG A 149 -4.49 5.17 3.66
N VAL A 150 -3.17 5.26 3.95
CA VAL A 150 -2.53 4.41 4.95
C VAL A 150 -3.15 4.66 6.33
N TRP A 151 -3.26 5.91 6.74
CA TRP A 151 -3.77 6.26 8.06
C TRP A 151 -5.27 5.95 8.23
N GLU A 152 -6.07 6.08 7.18
CA GLU A 152 -7.46 5.65 7.18
C GLU A 152 -7.59 4.13 7.39
N ASP A 153 -6.78 3.32 6.71
CA ASP A 153 -6.80 1.86 6.92
C ASP A 153 -6.38 1.49 8.34
N LYS A 154 -5.36 2.18 8.92
CA LYS A 154 -4.95 1.93 10.31
C LYS A 154 -6.02 2.36 11.31
N SER A 155 -6.70 3.47 11.05
CA SER A 155 -7.83 3.91 11.87
C SER A 155 -8.98 2.90 11.83
N LEU A 156 -9.32 2.40 10.65
CA LEU A 156 -10.35 1.37 10.48
C LEU A 156 -9.96 0.05 11.17
N LEU A 157 -8.70 -0.37 11.03
CA LEU A 157 -8.17 -1.56 11.71
C LEU A 157 -8.30 -1.42 13.23
N ARG A 158 -7.87 -0.28 13.77
CA ARG A 158 -7.98 0.03 15.21
C ARG A 158 -9.42 -0.07 15.71
N GLU A 159 -10.37 0.59 15.04
CA GLU A 159 -11.78 0.57 15.43
C GLU A 159 -12.37 -0.83 15.33
N THR A 160 -11.99 -1.59 14.31
CA THR A 160 -12.43 -2.97 14.14
C THR A 160 -11.90 -3.86 15.26
N LEU A 161 -10.61 -3.77 15.59
CA LEU A 161 -9.98 -4.53 16.67
C LEU A 161 -10.60 -4.16 18.03
N LYS A 162 -10.86 -2.87 18.29
CA LYS A 162 -11.55 -2.42 19.50
C LYS A 162 -12.94 -3.07 19.63
N ARG A 163 -13.73 -2.99 18.56
CA ARG A 163 -15.08 -3.58 18.53
C ARG A 163 -15.06 -5.10 18.71
N GLU A 164 -14.12 -5.80 18.06
CA GLU A 164 -13.98 -7.26 18.23
C GLU A 164 -13.59 -7.62 19.66
N LEU A 165 -12.69 -6.85 20.28
CA LEU A 165 -12.32 -7.02 21.67
C LEU A 165 -13.51 -6.84 22.60
N GLU A 166 -14.26 -5.75 22.45
CA GLU A 166 -15.47 -5.45 23.24
C GLU A 166 -16.53 -6.55 23.09
N ASN A 167 -16.83 -6.97 21.86
CA ASN A 167 -17.77 -8.03 21.56
C ASN A 167 -17.37 -9.37 22.21
N ASN A 168 -16.07 -9.70 22.17
CA ASN A 168 -15.58 -10.94 22.75
C ASN A 168 -15.66 -10.91 24.28
N ILE A 169 -15.39 -9.77 24.91
CA ILE A 169 -15.52 -9.60 26.36
C ILE A 169 -17.00 -9.70 26.78
N ILE A 170 -17.91 -9.02 26.09
CA ILE A 170 -19.36 -9.05 26.37
C ILE A 170 -19.89 -10.49 26.24
N ASN A 171 -19.49 -11.20 25.20
CA ASN A 171 -19.95 -12.57 24.92
C ASN A 171 -19.16 -13.65 25.68
N GLN A 172 -18.27 -13.26 26.60
CA GLN A 172 -17.45 -14.17 27.41
C GLN A 172 -16.66 -15.21 26.59
N ARG A 173 -16.18 -14.80 25.40
CA ARG A 173 -15.42 -15.68 24.53
C ARG A 173 -14.00 -15.89 25.05
N GLY A 174 -13.43 -17.04 24.74
CA GLY A 174 -12.10 -17.39 25.18
C GLY A 174 -11.01 -16.57 24.49
N PRO A 175 -9.81 -16.49 25.11
CA PRO A 175 -8.68 -15.70 24.57
C PRO A 175 -8.24 -16.15 23.16
N TRP A 176 -8.37 -17.41 22.84
CA TRP A 176 -8.05 -17.97 21.53
C TRP A 176 -8.99 -17.49 20.42
N GLU A 177 -10.27 -17.31 20.70
CA GLU A 177 -11.20 -16.74 19.72
C GLU A 177 -10.85 -15.30 19.39
N ILE A 178 -10.44 -14.52 20.41
CA ILE A 178 -10.00 -13.14 20.22
C ILE A 178 -8.70 -13.11 19.41
N ALA A 179 -7.72 -13.95 19.76
CA ALA A 179 -6.47 -14.04 19.03
C ALA A 179 -6.69 -14.37 17.54
N LYS A 180 -7.65 -15.26 17.25
CA LYS A 180 -8.05 -15.58 15.86
C LYS A 180 -8.67 -14.36 15.16
N ARG A 181 -9.58 -13.63 15.83
CA ARG A 181 -10.20 -12.42 15.26
C ARG A 181 -9.18 -11.33 14.96
N VAL A 182 -8.20 -11.16 15.84
CA VAL A 182 -7.09 -10.22 15.61
C VAL A 182 -6.33 -10.60 14.33
N MET A 183 -6.03 -11.88 14.16
CA MET A 183 -5.37 -12.37 12.93
C MET A 183 -6.21 -12.07 11.69
N ASP A 184 -7.50 -12.40 11.69
CA ASP A 184 -8.41 -12.14 10.56
C ASP A 184 -8.44 -10.64 10.20
N CYS A 185 -8.49 -9.74 11.21
CA CYS A 185 -8.51 -8.30 11.01
C CYS A 185 -7.18 -7.77 10.43
N THR A 186 -6.05 -8.23 10.97
CA THR A 186 -4.72 -7.80 10.49
C THR A 186 -4.41 -8.32 9.09
N GLU A 187 -4.81 -9.55 8.75
CA GLU A 187 -4.72 -10.07 7.39
C GLU A 187 -5.58 -9.29 6.39
N CYS A 188 -6.76 -8.82 6.82
CA CYS A 188 -7.60 -7.95 5.99
C CYS A 188 -6.90 -6.63 5.69
N SER A 189 -6.31 -5.98 6.71
CA SER A 189 -5.54 -4.74 6.53
C SER A 189 -4.27 -4.97 5.69
N GLU A 190 -3.58 -6.10 5.83
CA GLU A 190 -2.45 -6.46 4.97
C GLU A 190 -2.87 -6.55 3.49
N ARG A 191 -4.00 -7.20 3.20
CA ARG A 191 -4.55 -7.27 1.83
C ARG A 191 -4.87 -5.88 1.28
N ASN A 192 -5.42 -4.98 2.11
CA ASN A 192 -5.68 -3.60 1.74
C ASN A 192 -4.37 -2.84 1.45
N ALA A 193 -3.36 -3.00 2.30
CA ALA A 193 -2.04 -2.40 2.10
C ALA A 193 -1.39 -2.85 0.79
N LEU A 194 -1.46 -4.15 0.47
CA LEU A 194 -0.95 -4.71 -0.78
C LEU A 194 -1.74 -4.21 -2.00
N ARG A 195 -3.06 -4.05 -1.88
CA ARG A 195 -3.88 -3.48 -2.95
C ARG A 195 -3.51 -2.02 -3.19
N LEU A 196 -3.37 -1.23 -2.12
CA LEU A 196 -2.92 0.15 -2.19
C LEU A 196 -1.55 0.25 -2.85
N ALA A 197 -0.57 -0.54 -2.41
CA ALA A 197 0.77 -0.56 -2.98
C ALA A 197 0.79 -0.89 -4.48
N ARG A 198 -0.09 -1.78 -4.95
CA ARG A 198 -0.24 -2.09 -6.38
C ARG A 198 -0.79 -0.91 -7.17
N THR A 199 -1.85 -0.30 -6.68
CA THR A 199 -2.50 0.83 -7.35
C THR A 199 -1.57 2.04 -7.42
N GLU A 200 -0.95 2.40 -6.31
CA GLU A 200 0.00 3.51 -6.26
C GLU A 200 1.28 3.20 -7.08
N GLY A 201 1.74 1.95 -7.07
CA GLY A 201 2.89 1.51 -7.86
C GLY A 201 2.65 1.64 -9.37
N ALA A 202 1.49 1.19 -9.85
CA ALA A 202 1.11 1.35 -11.26
C ALA A 202 1.03 2.83 -11.63
N HIS A 203 0.41 3.66 -10.76
CA HIS A 203 0.32 5.10 -10.97
C HIS A 203 1.71 5.77 -11.01
N ALA A 204 2.59 5.46 -10.05
CA ALA A 204 3.95 6.01 -10.01
C ALA A 204 4.75 5.67 -11.28
N GLN A 205 4.63 4.45 -11.78
CA GLN A 205 5.27 4.02 -13.02
C GLN A 205 4.75 4.80 -14.24
N ILE A 206 3.43 4.98 -14.33
CA ILE A 206 2.79 5.75 -15.42
C ILE A 206 3.20 7.23 -15.35
N MET A 207 3.24 7.82 -14.16
CA MET A 207 3.67 9.21 -13.98
C MET A 207 5.13 9.42 -14.41
N GLY A 208 6.03 8.50 -14.05
CA GLY A 208 7.42 8.54 -14.50
C GLY A 208 7.52 8.46 -16.02
N ALA A 209 6.77 7.54 -16.63
CA ALA A 209 6.69 7.42 -18.08
C ALA A 209 6.15 8.68 -18.75
N GLN A 210 5.02 9.18 -18.27
CA GLN A 210 4.37 10.39 -18.77
C GLN A 210 5.33 11.60 -18.75
N ARG A 211 5.99 11.81 -17.60
CA ARG A 211 6.95 12.89 -17.45
C ARG A 211 8.08 12.77 -18.47
N ARG A 212 8.66 11.57 -18.61
CA ARG A 212 9.77 11.38 -19.52
C ARG A 212 9.37 11.52 -20.99
N TYR A 213 8.22 11.02 -21.39
CA TYR A 213 7.70 11.22 -22.74
C TYR A 213 7.46 12.71 -23.06
N LYS A 214 6.95 13.50 -22.11
CA LYS A 214 6.83 14.97 -22.26
C LYS A 214 8.18 15.63 -22.47
N GLU A 215 9.20 15.29 -21.67
CA GLU A 215 10.55 15.82 -21.80
C GLU A 215 11.21 15.46 -23.14
N LEU A 216 10.84 14.31 -23.72
CA LEU A 216 11.26 13.89 -25.06
C LEU A 216 10.43 14.51 -26.20
N GLY A 217 9.46 15.36 -25.89
CA GLY A 217 8.63 16.06 -26.88
C GLY A 217 7.44 15.28 -27.44
N PHE A 218 7.06 14.16 -26.82
CA PHE A 218 5.85 13.44 -27.21
C PHE A 218 4.60 14.19 -26.78
N LEU A 219 3.64 14.37 -27.69
CA LEU A 219 2.39 15.09 -27.41
C LEU A 219 1.22 14.13 -27.13
N HIS A 220 1.26 12.93 -27.64
CA HIS A 220 0.19 11.96 -27.55
C HIS A 220 0.67 10.58 -27.16
N GLY A 221 -0.15 9.83 -26.46
CA GLY A 221 -0.01 8.43 -26.13
C GLY A 221 -1.11 7.58 -26.76
N LYS A 222 -0.85 6.30 -26.95
CA LYS A 222 -1.83 5.30 -27.35
C LYS A 222 -2.09 4.35 -26.20
N PHE A 223 -3.36 4.13 -25.85
CA PHE A 223 -3.71 3.17 -24.82
C PHE A 223 -3.51 1.74 -25.32
N ILE A 224 -2.70 0.98 -24.57
CA ILE A 224 -2.46 -0.45 -24.85
C ILE A 224 -2.97 -1.23 -23.63
N PRO A 225 -4.13 -1.90 -23.75
CA PRO A 225 -4.69 -2.66 -22.65
C PRO A 225 -3.85 -3.90 -22.34
N ALA A 226 -3.87 -4.36 -21.08
CA ALA A 226 -3.32 -5.65 -20.70
C ALA A 226 -4.17 -6.78 -21.33
N PRO A 227 -3.56 -7.96 -21.63
CA PRO A 227 -4.29 -9.07 -22.26
C PRO A 227 -5.50 -9.58 -21.45
N ASP A 228 -5.42 -9.46 -20.12
CA ASP A 228 -6.40 -9.92 -19.13
C ASP A 228 -7.25 -8.79 -18.54
N CYS A 229 -7.28 -7.62 -19.19
CA CYS A 229 -8.03 -6.47 -18.70
C CYS A 229 -9.55 -6.62 -18.89
N CYS A 230 -10.33 -5.80 -18.18
CA CYS A 230 -11.78 -5.78 -18.28
C CYS A 230 -12.27 -5.23 -19.64
N ASP A 231 -13.54 -5.49 -19.96
CA ASP A 231 -14.17 -5.06 -21.22
C ASP A 231 -14.06 -3.55 -21.51
N LYS A 232 -14.07 -2.72 -20.47
CA LYS A 232 -13.90 -1.25 -20.62
C LYS A 232 -12.50 -0.92 -21.13
N CYS A 233 -11.47 -1.52 -20.54
CA CYS A 233 -10.11 -1.33 -21.00
C CYS A 233 -9.85 -1.91 -22.39
N GLN A 234 -10.48 -3.04 -22.73
CA GLN A 234 -10.40 -3.61 -24.08
C GLN A 234 -10.99 -2.67 -25.11
N LYS A 235 -12.15 -2.08 -24.83
CA LYS A 235 -12.82 -1.12 -25.73
C LYS A 235 -12.01 0.16 -25.94
N ALA A 236 -11.33 0.64 -24.91
CA ALA A 236 -10.44 1.80 -24.99
C ALA A 236 -9.11 1.49 -25.70
N GLY A 237 -8.84 0.23 -26.01
CA GLY A 237 -7.63 -0.22 -26.69
C GLY A 237 -7.43 0.47 -28.03
N GLY A 238 -6.29 1.12 -28.21
CA GLY A 238 -5.96 1.84 -29.43
C GLY A 238 -6.35 3.32 -29.44
N GLU A 239 -7.10 3.80 -28.44
CA GLU A 239 -7.41 5.24 -28.32
C GLU A 239 -6.14 6.06 -28.17
N ILE A 240 -6.13 7.23 -28.84
CA ILE A 240 -5.03 8.20 -28.78
C ILE A 240 -5.49 9.35 -27.87
N PHE A 241 -4.67 9.68 -26.88
CA PHE A 241 -4.96 10.73 -25.92
C PHE A 241 -3.75 11.68 -25.76
N PRO A 242 -3.96 12.93 -25.34
CA PRO A 242 -2.86 13.83 -24.98
C PRO A 242 -2.03 13.22 -23.85
N ILE A 243 -0.71 13.29 -23.96
CA ILE A 243 0.19 12.67 -22.97
C ILE A 243 -0.08 13.19 -21.54
N GLU A 244 -0.65 14.37 -21.40
CA GLU A 244 -1.04 14.97 -20.12
C GLU A 244 -2.18 14.26 -19.41
N GLN A 245 -2.95 13.48 -20.15
CA GLN A 245 -4.08 12.72 -19.63
C GLN A 245 -3.73 11.27 -19.32
N ALA A 246 -2.51 10.82 -19.58
CA ALA A 246 -2.10 9.43 -19.41
C ALA A 246 -2.41 8.85 -18.02
N CYS A 247 -2.24 9.67 -16.96
CA CYS A 247 -2.53 9.26 -15.59
C CYS A 247 -4.02 9.32 -15.20
N ARG A 248 -4.89 9.83 -16.06
CA ARG A 248 -6.34 10.01 -15.80
C ARG A 248 -7.20 8.97 -16.49
N VAL A 249 -6.61 8.18 -17.38
CA VAL A 249 -7.32 7.19 -18.23
C VAL A 249 -7.52 5.85 -17.50
N LEU A 250 -6.86 5.65 -16.36
CA LEU A 250 -6.98 4.48 -15.48
C LEU A 250 -7.82 4.79 -14.25
#